data_518dfab153ebd1f5e482104ba7b1ab1d
#
_entry.id   518dfab153ebd1f5e482104ba7b1ab1d
#
_cell.length_a   1.000
_cell.length_b   1.000
_cell.length_c   1.000
_cell.angle_alpha   90.00
_cell.angle_beta   90.00
_cell.angle_gamma   90.00
#
_symmetry.space_group_name_H-M   'P 1'
#
loop_
_entity.id
_entity.type
_entity.pdbx_description
1 polymer ?
#
loop_
_entity_poly.entity_id
_entity_poly.type
_entity_poly.pdbx_seq_one_letter_code
_entity_poly.pdbx_strand_id
1 'polypeptide(L)'
;MSAIIEVRDLCKTYGKGEARVHALRGITLSIQPGGFLAVMGPSGSGKTTLMNILGCIDTQTRGDYIFAGTDVRRLTSQGKVYLRNRRIGFIFQSFYLLPTLTARQNIELPMVYSGVPPKERHKISSELLEMTGLSSRANHLPSELSGGQRQRVAIARALVNNPSLILADEPTGNLDSHTGDDIMRMLVDLNRAGATIVLITHERHVADAAKELIILKDGCVVERAS
;
A
#
# COMPACT_ATOMS: atom_id res chain seq x y z
N MET A 1 2.11 -1.36 23.31
CA MET A 1 1.69 -2.22 22.18
C MET A 1 2.89 -2.46 21.28
N SER A 2 3.07 -3.65 20.72
CA SER A 2 4.16 -3.92 19.78
C SER A 2 3.87 -3.23 18.43
N ALA A 3 4.92 -2.74 17.77
CA ALA A 3 4.80 -2.15 16.44
C ALA A 3 4.26 -3.16 15.43
N ILE A 4 3.51 -2.68 14.44
CA ILE A 4 3.03 -3.52 13.32
C ILE A 4 4.15 -3.75 12.30
N ILE A 5 5.01 -2.76 12.11
CA ILE A 5 6.20 -2.84 11.28
C ILE A 5 7.41 -2.44 12.12
N GLU A 6 8.44 -3.27 12.10
CA GLU A 6 9.77 -2.92 12.56
C GLU A 6 10.78 -3.30 11.48
N VAL A 7 11.56 -2.34 11.04
CA VAL A 7 12.73 -2.57 10.20
C VAL A 7 13.98 -2.04 10.90
N ARG A 8 15.07 -2.82 10.86
CA ARG A 8 16.35 -2.48 11.48
C ARG A 8 17.47 -2.70 10.49
N ASP A 9 18.26 -1.65 10.25
CA ASP A 9 19.40 -1.66 9.31
C ASP A 9 19.05 -2.28 7.94
N LEU A 10 17.85 -1.97 7.42
CA LEU A 10 17.34 -2.54 6.19
C LEU A 10 18.11 -2.03 4.99
N CYS A 11 18.76 -2.95 4.28
CA CYS A 11 19.53 -2.64 3.07
C CYS A 11 18.99 -3.41 1.87
N LYS A 12 19.01 -2.78 0.71
CA LYS A 12 18.71 -3.42 -0.57
C LYS A 12 19.73 -3.03 -1.62
N THR A 13 20.31 -4.06 -2.25
CA THR A 13 21.26 -3.91 -3.36
C THR A 13 20.76 -4.71 -4.54
N TYR A 14 20.68 -4.10 -5.71
CA TYR A 14 20.41 -4.74 -7.00
C TYR A 14 21.69 -4.88 -7.79
N GLY A 15 21.72 -5.83 -8.74
CA GLY A 15 22.85 -6.06 -9.62
C GLY A 15 24.02 -6.79 -8.95
N LYS A 16 25.10 -7.02 -9.73
CA LYS A 16 26.35 -7.66 -9.29
C LYS A 16 27.54 -6.90 -9.87
N GLY A 17 28.71 -7.04 -9.24
CA GLY A 17 29.96 -6.40 -9.71
C GLY A 17 29.84 -4.88 -9.77
N GLU A 18 30.29 -4.27 -10.87
CA GLU A 18 30.27 -2.83 -11.09
C GLU A 18 28.85 -2.24 -11.31
N ALA A 19 27.87 -3.08 -11.71
CA ALA A 19 26.48 -2.67 -11.89
C ALA A 19 25.66 -2.67 -10.59
N ARG A 20 26.31 -2.66 -9.42
CA ARG A 20 25.61 -2.62 -8.12
C ARG A 20 24.95 -1.28 -7.88
N VAL A 21 23.65 -1.34 -7.54
CA VAL A 21 22.86 -0.19 -7.09
C VAL A 21 22.40 -0.43 -5.66
N HIS A 22 22.85 0.39 -4.73
CA HIS A 22 22.43 0.37 -3.32
C HIS A 22 21.14 1.20 -3.19
N ALA A 23 20.00 0.55 -3.37
CA ALA A 23 18.71 1.22 -3.34
C ALA A 23 18.24 1.60 -1.93
N LEU A 24 18.63 0.80 -0.89
CA LEU A 24 18.42 1.14 0.52
C LEU A 24 19.71 0.90 1.30
N ARG A 25 20.02 1.79 2.25
CA ARG A 25 21.30 1.86 2.97
C ARG A 25 21.07 2.02 4.48
N GLY A 26 20.54 0.97 5.14
CA GLY A 26 20.41 0.96 6.61
C GLY A 26 19.17 1.69 7.11
N ILE A 27 18.02 1.50 6.46
CA ILE A 27 16.75 2.07 6.94
C ILE A 27 16.36 1.43 8.27
N THR A 28 16.09 2.27 9.28
CA THR A 28 15.54 1.84 10.57
C THR A 28 14.30 2.68 10.87
N LEU A 29 13.15 1.99 11.00
CA LEU A 29 11.88 2.63 11.33
C LEU A 29 10.94 1.64 12.03
N SER A 30 9.97 2.18 12.75
CA SER A 30 8.91 1.44 13.43
C SER A 30 7.59 2.15 13.22
N ILE A 31 6.53 1.40 12.91
CA ILE A 31 5.18 1.92 12.70
C ILE A 31 4.25 1.21 13.68
N GLN A 32 3.53 2.01 14.46
CA GLN A 32 2.54 1.48 15.41
C GLN A 32 1.21 1.14 14.71
N PRO A 33 0.40 0.22 15.25
CA PRO A 33 -0.97 0.03 14.79
C PRO A 33 -1.73 1.36 14.78
N GLY A 34 -2.48 1.65 13.71
CA GLY A 34 -3.18 2.92 13.51
C GLY A 34 -2.26 4.10 13.16
N GLY A 35 -0.97 3.85 12.93
CA GLY A 35 -0.02 4.85 12.43
C GLY A 35 -0.34 5.29 11.01
N PHE A 36 0.00 6.54 10.68
CA PHE A 36 -0.04 7.06 9.32
C PHE A 36 1.32 7.69 9.02
N LEU A 37 2.14 6.99 8.25
CA LEU A 37 3.48 7.41 7.87
C LEU A 37 3.50 7.85 6.41
N ALA A 38 3.98 9.06 6.13
CA ALA A 38 4.33 9.49 4.79
C ALA A 38 5.83 9.27 4.53
N VAL A 39 6.15 8.78 3.34
CA VAL A 39 7.52 8.58 2.84
C VAL A 39 7.70 9.49 1.62
N MET A 40 8.51 10.52 1.77
CA MET A 40 8.84 11.46 0.70
C MET A 40 10.28 11.28 0.22
N GLY A 41 10.61 11.94 -0.88
CA GLY A 41 11.95 12.03 -1.44
C GLY A 41 11.95 12.13 -2.96
N PRO A 42 13.09 12.51 -3.58
CA PRO A 42 13.21 12.63 -5.03
C PRO A 42 13.05 11.27 -5.74
N SER A 43 12.89 11.30 -7.05
CA SER A 43 12.91 10.07 -7.86
C SER A 43 14.24 9.33 -7.65
N GLY A 44 14.18 8.00 -7.57
CA GLY A 44 15.36 7.16 -7.34
C GLY A 44 15.84 7.10 -5.88
N SER A 45 15.21 7.79 -4.92
CA SER A 45 15.65 7.79 -3.51
C SER A 45 15.42 6.47 -2.76
N GLY A 46 14.70 5.48 -3.35
CA GLY A 46 14.47 4.17 -2.74
C GLY A 46 13.03 3.96 -2.21
N LYS A 47 12.11 4.92 -2.37
CA LYS A 47 10.72 4.83 -1.85
C LYS A 47 9.98 3.58 -2.33
N THR A 48 9.93 3.35 -3.63
CA THR A 48 9.28 2.17 -4.22
C THR A 48 9.97 0.86 -3.79
N THR A 49 11.31 0.88 -3.62
CA THR A 49 12.04 -0.29 -3.10
C THR A 49 11.64 -0.56 -1.65
N LEU A 50 11.56 0.46 -0.80
CA LEU A 50 11.09 0.31 0.58
C LEU A 50 9.67 -0.25 0.61
N MET A 51 8.75 0.34 -0.16
CA MET A 51 7.37 -0.14 -0.24
C MET A 51 7.29 -1.61 -0.71
N ASN A 52 8.04 -1.99 -1.73
CA ASN A 52 8.06 -3.37 -2.23
C ASN A 52 8.54 -4.36 -1.17
N ILE A 53 9.51 -3.99 -0.34
CA ILE A 53 9.97 -4.85 0.76
C ILE A 53 8.91 -4.90 1.86
N LEU A 54 8.34 -3.76 2.28
CA LEU A 54 7.26 -3.73 3.28
C LEU A 54 6.03 -4.51 2.81
N GLY A 55 5.78 -4.50 1.50
CA GLY A 55 4.71 -5.25 0.84
C GLY A 55 5.00 -6.72 0.56
N CYS A 56 6.17 -7.24 0.94
CA CYS A 56 6.61 -8.60 0.62
C CYS A 56 6.60 -8.92 -0.89
N ILE A 57 6.72 -7.91 -1.75
CA ILE A 57 6.90 -8.06 -3.21
C ILE A 57 8.37 -8.34 -3.50
N ASP A 58 9.27 -7.68 -2.76
CA ASP A 58 10.72 -7.90 -2.84
C ASP A 58 11.27 -8.29 -1.46
N THR A 59 12.56 -8.66 -1.41
CA THR A 59 13.24 -9.08 -0.19
C THR A 59 14.50 -8.23 0.00
N GLN A 60 14.76 -7.81 1.23
CA GLN A 60 15.97 -7.08 1.59
C GLN A 60 17.24 -7.92 1.37
N THR A 61 18.36 -7.26 1.11
CA THR A 61 19.68 -7.91 1.03
C THR A 61 20.26 -8.13 2.42
N ARG A 62 20.04 -7.20 3.36
CA ARG A 62 20.49 -7.24 4.76
C ARG A 62 19.51 -6.51 5.66
N GLY A 63 19.61 -6.71 6.96
CA GLY A 63 18.78 -6.10 7.98
C GLY A 63 17.55 -6.92 8.31
N ASP A 64 16.78 -6.47 9.29
CA ASP A 64 15.62 -7.17 9.79
C ASP A 64 14.32 -6.49 9.32
N TYR A 65 13.33 -7.31 9.01
CA TYR A 65 11.95 -6.87 8.77
C TYR A 65 10.99 -7.77 9.57
N ILE A 66 10.32 -7.16 10.54
CA ILE A 66 9.33 -7.82 11.39
C ILE A 66 7.96 -7.21 11.07
N PHE A 67 6.99 -8.03 10.74
CA PHE A 67 5.60 -7.66 10.52
C PHE A 67 4.71 -8.31 11.58
N ALA A 68 4.06 -7.50 12.40
CA ALA A 68 3.19 -7.97 13.50
C ALA A 68 3.85 -9.07 14.35
N GLY A 69 5.11 -8.87 14.74
CA GLY A 69 5.89 -9.81 15.53
C GLY A 69 6.52 -10.98 14.76
N THR A 70 6.23 -11.12 13.45
CA THR A 70 6.77 -12.20 12.60
C THR A 70 7.98 -11.72 11.80
N ASP A 71 9.13 -12.40 11.91
CA ASP A 71 10.31 -12.16 11.05
C ASP A 71 9.99 -12.62 9.61
N VAL A 72 9.83 -11.65 8.71
CA VAL A 72 9.45 -11.89 7.30
C VAL A 72 10.51 -12.67 6.52
N ARG A 73 11.79 -12.62 6.93
CA ARG A 73 12.87 -13.40 6.29
C ARG A 73 12.69 -14.90 6.49
N ARG A 74 12.09 -15.30 7.62
CA ARG A 74 11.87 -16.71 7.96
C ARG A 74 10.64 -17.30 7.27
N LEU A 75 9.82 -16.47 6.63
CA LEU A 75 8.66 -16.93 5.89
C LEU A 75 9.07 -17.62 4.59
N THR A 76 8.39 -18.74 4.29
CA THR A 76 8.44 -19.37 2.97
C THR A 76 7.82 -18.45 1.92
N SER A 77 8.03 -18.75 0.64
CA SER A 77 7.37 -18.01 -0.45
C SER A 77 5.85 -18.01 -0.30
N GLN A 78 5.24 -19.15 0.11
CA GLN A 78 3.81 -19.25 0.38
C GLN A 78 3.39 -18.39 1.58
N GLY A 79 4.20 -18.33 2.65
CA GLY A 79 3.96 -17.47 3.80
C GLY A 79 3.96 -15.99 3.44
N LYS A 80 4.87 -15.55 2.56
CA LYS A 80 4.89 -14.18 2.03
C LYS A 80 3.67 -13.87 1.14
N VAL A 81 3.26 -14.82 0.31
CA VAL A 81 2.02 -14.70 -0.51
C VAL A 81 0.80 -14.57 0.39
N TYR A 82 0.69 -15.40 1.43
CA TYR A 82 -0.40 -15.32 2.41
C TYR A 82 -0.42 -13.96 3.12
N LEU A 83 0.73 -13.50 3.62
CA LEU A 83 0.85 -12.21 4.31
C LEU A 83 0.45 -11.06 3.39
N ARG A 84 0.94 -11.03 2.15
CA ARG A 84 0.59 -10.02 1.15
C ARG A 84 -0.91 -10.02 0.80
N ASN A 85 -1.51 -11.18 0.67
CA ASN A 85 -2.92 -11.28 0.30
C ASN A 85 -3.86 -10.91 1.47
N ARG A 86 -3.54 -11.38 2.70
CA ARG A 86 -4.44 -11.29 3.85
C ARG A 86 -4.20 -10.10 4.77
N ARG A 87 -2.97 -9.56 4.77
CA ARG A 87 -2.57 -8.59 5.78
C ARG A 87 -2.15 -7.25 5.19
N ILE A 88 -1.94 -7.17 3.89
CA ILE A 88 -1.43 -5.96 3.22
C ILE A 88 -2.37 -5.59 2.07
N GLY A 89 -2.92 -4.38 2.12
CA GLY A 89 -3.65 -3.76 1.01
C GLY A 89 -2.74 -2.85 0.21
N PHE A 90 -2.84 -2.89 -1.13
CA PHE A 90 -2.06 -2.05 -2.02
C PHE A 90 -2.94 -1.10 -2.80
N ILE A 91 -2.55 0.17 -2.81
CA ILE A 91 -3.14 1.25 -3.61
C ILE A 91 -2.01 1.84 -4.44
N PHE A 92 -2.14 1.82 -5.76
CA PHE A 92 -1.11 2.29 -6.70
C PHE A 92 -1.59 3.48 -7.51
N GLN A 93 -0.67 4.29 -7.97
CA GLN A 93 -0.91 5.41 -8.88
C GLN A 93 -1.61 4.97 -10.18
N SER A 94 -1.21 3.84 -10.76
CA SER A 94 -1.76 3.30 -12.01
C SER A 94 -2.96 2.37 -11.82
N PHE A 95 -3.58 2.36 -10.62
CA PHE A 95 -4.75 1.55 -10.24
C PHE A 95 -4.55 0.04 -10.33
N TYR A 96 -3.87 -0.47 -11.34
CA TYR A 96 -3.66 -1.90 -11.66
C TYR A 96 -4.96 -2.73 -11.58
N LEU A 97 -6.03 -2.21 -12.17
CA LEU A 97 -7.27 -2.96 -12.36
C LEU A 97 -7.13 -3.87 -13.58
N LEU A 98 -7.66 -5.08 -13.48
CA LEU A 98 -7.75 -5.99 -14.61
C LEU A 98 -8.82 -5.46 -15.59
N PRO A 99 -8.48 -5.14 -16.85
CA PRO A 99 -9.36 -4.42 -17.75
C PRO A 99 -10.56 -5.26 -18.22
N THR A 100 -10.46 -6.58 -18.13
CA THR A 100 -11.50 -7.53 -18.51
C THR A 100 -12.48 -7.86 -17.39
N LEU A 101 -12.22 -7.39 -16.16
CA LEU A 101 -13.06 -7.60 -14.99
C LEU A 101 -13.84 -6.33 -14.64
N THR A 102 -15.08 -6.50 -14.21
CA THR A 102 -15.88 -5.38 -13.69
C THR A 102 -15.28 -4.80 -12.41
N ALA A 103 -15.80 -3.63 -11.96
CA ALA A 103 -15.40 -3.02 -10.69
C ALA A 103 -15.55 -4.01 -9.52
N ARG A 104 -16.71 -4.67 -9.41
CA ARG A 104 -16.98 -5.72 -8.41
C ARG A 104 -15.98 -6.86 -8.50
N GLN A 105 -15.76 -7.40 -9.69
CA GLN A 105 -14.83 -8.53 -9.88
C GLN A 105 -13.39 -8.17 -9.52
N ASN A 106 -12.94 -6.94 -9.82
CA ASN A 106 -11.64 -6.43 -9.38
C ASN A 106 -11.53 -6.37 -7.86
N ILE A 107 -12.57 -5.91 -7.16
CA ILE A 107 -12.62 -5.88 -5.69
C ILE A 107 -12.61 -7.31 -5.12
N GLU A 108 -13.34 -8.24 -5.73
CA GLU A 108 -13.45 -9.62 -5.25
C GLU A 108 -12.18 -10.46 -5.47
N LEU A 109 -11.31 -10.05 -6.37
CA LEU A 109 -10.15 -10.85 -6.80
C LEU A 109 -9.25 -11.35 -5.65
N PRO A 110 -8.85 -10.52 -4.65
CA PRO A 110 -8.04 -11.02 -3.54
C PRO A 110 -8.76 -12.10 -2.70
N MET A 111 -10.09 -12.02 -2.60
CA MET A 111 -10.91 -13.02 -1.90
C MET A 111 -11.01 -14.33 -2.67
N VAL A 112 -10.97 -14.29 -4.01
CA VAL A 112 -10.91 -15.50 -4.84
C VAL A 112 -9.64 -16.28 -4.51
N TYR A 113 -8.49 -15.62 -4.48
CA TYR A 113 -7.21 -16.24 -4.09
C TYR A 113 -7.18 -16.73 -2.63
N SER A 114 -8.01 -16.14 -1.79
CA SER A 114 -8.15 -16.53 -0.38
C SER A 114 -9.15 -17.68 -0.17
N GLY A 115 -9.82 -18.17 -1.23
CA GLY A 115 -10.80 -19.24 -1.15
C GLY A 115 -12.15 -18.84 -0.51
N VAL A 116 -12.48 -17.54 -0.44
CA VAL A 116 -13.76 -17.07 0.11
C VAL A 116 -14.92 -17.48 -0.81
N PRO A 117 -16.02 -18.05 -0.28
CA PRO A 117 -17.16 -18.47 -1.08
C PRO A 117 -17.82 -17.32 -1.87
N PRO A 118 -18.38 -17.56 -3.06
CA PRO A 118 -18.97 -16.54 -3.93
C PRO A 118 -20.00 -15.65 -3.24
N LYS A 119 -20.90 -16.24 -2.45
CA LYS A 119 -21.95 -15.50 -1.72
C LYS A 119 -21.37 -14.50 -0.72
N GLU A 120 -20.31 -14.88 -0.01
CA GLU A 120 -19.63 -14.02 0.96
C GLU A 120 -18.85 -12.93 0.25
N ARG A 121 -18.13 -13.25 -0.84
CA ARG A 121 -17.43 -12.24 -1.67
C ARG A 121 -18.39 -11.17 -2.17
N HIS A 122 -19.56 -11.60 -2.67
CA HIS A 122 -20.57 -10.67 -3.17
C HIS A 122 -21.10 -9.72 -2.07
N LYS A 123 -21.30 -10.23 -0.85
CA LYS A 123 -21.70 -9.41 0.28
C LYS A 123 -20.64 -8.37 0.61
N ILE A 124 -19.39 -8.80 0.84
CA ILE A 124 -18.28 -7.91 1.20
C ILE A 124 -18.01 -6.87 0.10
N SER A 125 -18.00 -7.30 -1.18
CA SER A 125 -17.80 -6.37 -2.29
C SER A 125 -18.91 -5.35 -2.43
N SER A 126 -20.17 -5.70 -2.11
CA SER A 126 -21.29 -4.75 -2.11
C SER A 126 -21.15 -3.69 -1.03
N GLU A 127 -20.76 -4.07 0.19
CA GLU A 127 -20.50 -3.16 1.31
C GLU A 127 -19.36 -2.18 0.97
N LEU A 128 -18.28 -2.67 0.35
CA LEU A 128 -17.15 -1.83 -0.06
C LEU A 128 -17.50 -0.90 -1.24
N LEU A 129 -18.31 -1.36 -2.19
CA LEU A 129 -18.82 -0.51 -3.27
C LEU A 129 -19.70 0.62 -2.74
N GLU A 130 -20.52 0.34 -1.74
CA GLU A 130 -21.35 1.36 -1.05
C GLU A 130 -20.46 2.36 -0.31
N MET A 131 -19.52 1.87 0.51
CA MET A 131 -18.57 2.70 1.25
C MET A 131 -17.77 3.64 0.35
N THR A 132 -17.40 3.18 -0.88
CA THR A 132 -16.65 3.98 -1.84
C THR A 132 -17.51 4.78 -2.81
N GLY A 133 -18.85 4.75 -2.66
CA GLY A 133 -19.81 5.47 -3.52
C GLY A 133 -19.90 4.92 -4.94
N LEU A 134 -19.66 3.62 -5.13
CA LEU A 134 -19.60 2.97 -6.44
C LEU A 134 -20.70 1.92 -6.67
N SER A 135 -21.76 1.86 -5.85
CA SER A 135 -22.82 0.86 -5.96
C SER A 135 -23.43 0.79 -7.35
N SER A 136 -23.68 1.95 -7.98
CA SER A 136 -24.23 2.04 -9.35
C SER A 136 -23.21 1.68 -10.44
N ARG A 137 -21.94 1.54 -10.11
CA ARG A 137 -20.83 1.24 -11.04
C ARG A 137 -20.27 -0.18 -10.88
N ALA A 138 -20.88 -1.02 -10.04
CA ALA A 138 -20.42 -2.36 -9.71
C ALA A 138 -20.12 -3.24 -10.95
N ASN A 139 -20.91 -3.11 -11.99
CA ASN A 139 -20.81 -3.93 -13.22
C ASN A 139 -20.06 -3.25 -14.37
N HIS A 140 -19.51 -2.03 -14.17
CA HIS A 140 -18.75 -1.33 -15.18
C HIS A 140 -17.32 -1.89 -15.29
N LEU A 141 -16.78 -1.90 -16.50
CA LEU A 141 -15.37 -2.19 -16.76
C LEU A 141 -14.50 -0.97 -16.41
N PRO A 142 -13.20 -1.15 -16.12
CA PRO A 142 -12.28 -0.05 -15.85
C PRO A 142 -12.24 1.04 -16.93
N SER A 143 -12.46 0.68 -18.20
CA SER A 143 -12.54 1.63 -19.33
C SER A 143 -13.77 2.55 -19.27
N GLU A 144 -14.81 2.17 -18.54
CA GLU A 144 -16.07 2.91 -18.40
C GLU A 144 -16.08 3.79 -17.13
N LEU A 145 -14.98 3.79 -16.36
CA LEU A 145 -14.82 4.50 -15.10
C LEU A 145 -13.88 5.71 -15.24
N SER A 146 -14.21 6.81 -14.56
CA SER A 146 -13.26 7.93 -14.41
C SER A 146 -12.02 7.54 -13.62
N GLY A 147 -10.96 8.37 -13.65
CA GLY A 147 -9.74 8.16 -12.87
C GLY A 147 -10.02 7.97 -11.37
N GLY A 148 -10.80 8.87 -10.79
CA GLY A 148 -11.21 8.80 -9.39
C GLY A 148 -12.06 7.57 -9.06
N GLN A 149 -12.96 7.17 -9.97
CA GLN A 149 -13.73 5.94 -9.78
C GLN A 149 -12.84 4.70 -9.82
N ARG A 150 -11.86 4.63 -10.74
CA ARG A 150 -10.86 3.55 -10.78
C ARG A 150 -10.05 3.49 -9.49
N GLN A 151 -9.64 4.64 -8.94
CA GLN A 151 -8.90 4.70 -7.68
C GLN A 151 -9.75 4.23 -6.50
N ARG A 152 -11.03 4.61 -6.45
CA ARG A 152 -11.97 4.10 -5.43
C ARG A 152 -12.16 2.58 -5.51
N VAL A 153 -12.19 2.00 -6.73
CA VAL A 153 -12.18 0.53 -6.90
C VAL A 153 -10.89 -0.08 -6.36
N ALA A 154 -9.72 0.54 -6.64
CA ALA A 154 -8.43 0.06 -6.13
C ALA A 154 -8.36 0.13 -4.60
N ILE A 155 -8.92 1.18 -3.97
CA ILE A 155 -9.04 1.30 -2.50
C ILE A 155 -9.95 0.19 -1.96
N ALA A 156 -11.14 0.00 -2.52
CA ALA A 156 -12.05 -1.07 -2.09
C ALA A 156 -11.39 -2.46 -2.21
N ARG A 157 -10.66 -2.72 -3.31
CA ARG A 157 -9.87 -3.94 -3.48
C ARG A 157 -8.79 -4.10 -2.41
N ALA A 158 -8.11 -3.03 -2.03
CA ALA A 158 -7.09 -3.05 -0.98
C ALA A 158 -7.68 -3.43 0.38
N LEU A 159 -8.92 -3.06 0.66
CA LEU A 159 -9.60 -3.25 1.95
C LEU A 159 -10.30 -4.62 2.09
N VAL A 160 -10.52 -5.33 1.01
CA VAL A 160 -11.43 -6.48 0.94
C VAL A 160 -11.12 -7.63 1.90
N ASN A 161 -9.85 -7.83 2.25
CA ASN A 161 -9.40 -8.86 3.20
C ASN A 161 -9.13 -8.27 4.61
N ASN A 162 -9.64 -7.08 4.91
CA ASN A 162 -9.42 -6.38 6.20
C ASN A 162 -7.93 -6.33 6.58
N PRO A 163 -7.08 -5.67 5.78
CA PRO A 163 -5.64 -5.68 5.95
C PRO A 163 -5.22 -4.95 7.22
N SER A 164 -4.10 -5.40 7.80
CA SER A 164 -3.47 -4.71 8.94
C SER A 164 -2.61 -3.53 8.53
N LEU A 165 -2.25 -3.45 7.24
CA LEU A 165 -1.40 -2.42 6.65
C LEU A 165 -1.93 -2.06 5.27
N ILE A 166 -2.03 -0.78 4.97
CA ILE A 166 -2.28 -0.24 3.63
C ILE A 166 -1.00 0.43 3.14
N LEU A 167 -0.53 0.04 1.97
CA LEU A 167 0.59 0.66 1.27
C LEU A 167 0.03 1.44 0.08
N ALA A 168 0.17 2.75 0.08
CA ALA A 168 -0.33 3.64 -0.95
C ALA A 168 0.85 4.30 -1.69
N ASP A 169 1.04 4.01 -2.97
CA ASP A 169 2.08 4.56 -3.83
C ASP A 169 1.49 5.62 -4.74
N GLU A 170 1.77 6.88 -4.46
CA GLU A 170 1.29 8.05 -5.18
C GLU A 170 -0.22 7.98 -5.53
N PRO A 171 -1.10 7.78 -4.53
CA PRO A 171 -2.51 7.43 -4.77
C PRO A 171 -3.31 8.52 -5.49
N THR A 172 -2.78 9.74 -5.60
CA THR A 172 -3.39 10.90 -6.24
C THR A 172 -2.72 11.30 -7.54
N GLY A 173 -1.56 10.73 -7.87
CA GLY A 173 -0.67 11.22 -8.93
C GLY A 173 -1.21 11.17 -10.37
N ASN A 174 -2.33 10.46 -10.63
CA ASN A 174 -3.01 10.41 -11.92
C ASN A 174 -4.42 11.05 -11.87
N LEU A 175 -4.69 11.90 -10.87
CA LEU A 175 -6.00 12.51 -10.64
C LEU A 175 -5.90 14.03 -10.71
N ASP A 176 -7.02 14.69 -11.01
CA ASP A 176 -7.14 16.11 -10.79
C ASP A 176 -7.15 16.42 -9.27
N SER A 177 -6.85 17.67 -8.90
CA SER A 177 -6.68 18.08 -7.50
C SER A 177 -7.93 17.83 -6.66
N HIS A 178 -9.13 18.13 -7.17
CA HIS A 178 -10.38 17.92 -6.44
C HIS A 178 -10.61 16.43 -6.15
N THR A 179 -10.44 15.59 -7.17
CA THR A 179 -10.56 14.13 -7.03
C THR A 179 -9.46 13.57 -6.12
N GLY A 180 -8.24 14.11 -6.21
CA GLY A 180 -7.12 13.77 -5.34
C GLY A 180 -7.43 14.03 -3.86
N ASP A 181 -8.01 15.21 -3.55
CA ASP A 181 -8.42 15.57 -2.19
C ASP A 181 -9.50 14.62 -1.65
N ASP A 182 -10.45 14.18 -2.50
CA ASP A 182 -11.45 13.18 -2.10
C ASP A 182 -10.80 11.84 -1.72
N ILE A 183 -9.84 11.38 -2.51
CA ILE A 183 -9.09 10.15 -2.22
C ILE A 183 -8.29 10.29 -0.92
N MET A 184 -7.62 11.43 -0.71
CA MET A 184 -6.88 11.66 0.53
C MET A 184 -7.78 11.72 1.76
N ARG A 185 -8.95 12.37 1.66
CA ARG A 185 -9.96 12.35 2.74
C ARG A 185 -10.38 10.92 3.09
N MET A 186 -10.62 10.07 2.08
CA MET A 186 -10.95 8.65 2.30
C MET A 186 -9.82 7.91 3.04
N LEU A 187 -8.54 8.12 2.69
CA LEU A 187 -7.41 7.51 3.39
C LEU A 187 -7.29 8.01 4.84
N VAL A 188 -7.51 9.31 5.07
CA VAL A 188 -7.53 9.88 6.43
C VAL A 188 -8.66 9.27 7.27
N ASP A 189 -9.84 9.11 6.70
CA ASP A 189 -10.99 8.50 7.42
C ASP A 189 -10.75 7.02 7.72
N LEU A 190 -10.13 6.27 6.81
CA LEU A 190 -9.69 4.91 7.06
C LEU A 190 -8.66 4.85 8.21
N ASN A 191 -7.70 5.78 8.25
CA ASN A 191 -6.75 5.84 9.35
C ASN A 191 -7.42 6.20 10.68
N ARG A 192 -8.37 7.14 10.70
CA ARG A 192 -9.18 7.48 11.89
C ARG A 192 -10.00 6.28 12.39
N ALA A 193 -10.43 5.42 11.46
CA ALA A 193 -11.10 4.15 11.79
C ALA A 193 -10.13 3.05 12.26
N GLY A 194 -8.82 3.34 12.37
CA GLY A 194 -7.80 2.44 12.92
C GLY A 194 -6.89 1.77 11.91
N ALA A 195 -7.04 2.03 10.60
CA ALA A 195 -6.13 1.47 9.59
C ALA A 195 -4.72 2.03 9.74
N THR A 196 -3.71 1.17 9.60
CA THR A 196 -2.30 1.59 9.51
C THR A 196 -1.97 1.87 8.06
N ILE A 197 -1.42 3.04 7.76
CA ILE A 197 -1.15 3.47 6.38
C ILE A 197 0.31 3.90 6.22
N VAL A 198 0.95 3.42 5.16
CA VAL A 198 2.22 3.97 4.63
C VAL A 198 1.93 4.57 3.28
N LEU A 199 2.12 5.87 3.16
CA LEU A 199 1.87 6.68 1.98
C LEU A 199 3.19 7.08 1.35
N ILE A 200 3.39 6.75 0.08
CA ILE A 200 4.50 7.28 -0.72
C ILE A 200 3.98 8.42 -1.56
N THR A 201 4.63 9.56 -1.49
CA THR A 201 4.31 10.72 -2.32
C THR A 201 5.54 11.61 -2.51
N HIS A 202 5.56 12.39 -3.57
CA HIS A 202 6.50 13.50 -3.76
C HIS A 202 5.85 14.86 -3.51
N GLU A 203 4.53 14.89 -3.25
CA GLU A 203 3.75 16.10 -3.01
C GLU A 203 3.64 16.39 -1.51
N ARG A 204 4.13 17.57 -1.07
CA ARG A 204 4.15 17.93 0.34
C ARG A 204 2.76 18.01 0.95
N HIS A 205 1.80 18.63 0.26
CA HIS A 205 0.43 18.78 0.75
C HIS A 205 -0.29 17.43 0.96
N VAL A 206 0.07 16.39 0.15
CA VAL A 206 -0.42 15.02 0.33
C VAL A 206 0.22 14.37 1.56
N ALA A 207 1.51 14.60 1.77
CA ALA A 207 2.24 14.06 2.92
C ALA A 207 1.77 14.67 4.25
N ASP A 208 1.33 15.92 4.26
CA ASP A 208 0.85 16.64 5.45
C ASP A 208 -0.44 16.01 6.06
N ALA A 209 -1.11 15.12 5.33
CA ALA A 209 -2.21 14.31 5.86
C ALA A 209 -1.76 13.22 6.84
N ALA A 210 -0.47 12.84 6.81
CA ALA A 210 0.08 11.81 7.68
C ALA A 210 0.49 12.37 9.06
N LYS A 211 0.54 11.49 10.06
CA LYS A 211 0.96 11.84 11.42
C LYS A 211 2.48 11.85 11.57
N GLU A 212 3.17 11.09 10.75
CA GLU A 212 4.62 10.99 10.71
C GLU A 212 5.11 11.13 9.28
N LEU A 213 6.27 11.76 9.12
CA LEU A 213 6.92 11.95 7.82
C LEU A 213 8.37 11.48 7.90
N ILE A 214 8.81 10.74 6.89
CA ILE A 214 10.24 10.50 6.63
C ILE A 214 10.60 10.98 5.23
N ILE A 215 11.80 11.55 5.10
CA ILE A 215 12.38 11.91 3.80
C ILE A 215 13.50 10.95 3.48
N LEU A 216 13.37 10.25 2.34
CA LEU A 216 14.40 9.38 1.79
C LEU A 216 15.24 10.14 0.76
N LYS A 217 16.56 10.03 0.89
CA LYS A 217 17.53 10.50 -0.10
C LYS A 217 18.65 9.48 -0.22
N ASP A 218 18.99 9.10 -1.45
CA ASP A 218 20.09 8.16 -1.77
C ASP A 218 20.04 6.84 -0.97
N GLY A 219 18.83 6.34 -0.71
CA GLY A 219 18.60 5.12 0.05
C GLY A 219 18.67 5.24 1.57
N CYS A 220 18.81 6.46 2.12
CA CYS A 220 18.87 6.73 3.55
C CYS A 220 17.69 7.60 4.00
N VAL A 221 17.28 7.47 5.27
CA VAL A 221 16.40 8.44 5.92
C VAL A 221 17.23 9.64 6.32
N VAL A 222 16.93 10.82 5.77
CA VAL A 222 17.64 12.08 6.06
C VAL A 222 16.87 13.01 6.99
N GLU A 223 15.55 12.81 7.10
CA GLU A 223 14.68 13.60 7.98
C GLU A 223 13.54 12.73 8.51
N ARG A 224 13.13 12.97 9.75
CA ARG A 224 11.92 12.40 10.37
C ARG A 224 11.21 13.49 11.15
N ALA A 225 9.92 13.68 10.88
CA ALA A 225 9.03 14.61 11.59
C ALA A 225 7.78 13.86 12.06
N SER A 226 7.21 14.30 13.19
CA SER A 226 5.99 13.76 13.82
C SER A 226 5.11 14.88 14.35
#